data_5834e12ee0a9a389266bf024b161c63d
#
_entry.id   5834e12ee0a9a389266bf024b161c63d
#
_cell.length_a   1.000
_cell.length_b   1.000
_cell.length_c   1.000
_cell.angle_alpha   90.00
_cell.angle_beta   90.00
_cell.angle_gamma   90.00
#
_symmetry.space_group_name_H-M   'P 1'
#
loop_
_entity.id
_entity.type
_entity.pdbx_description
1 polymer ?
#
loop_
_entity_poly.entity_id
_entity_poly.type
_entity_poly.pdbx_seq_one_letter_code
_entity_poly.pdbx_strand_id
1 'polypeptide(L)'
;RDFCLSRGLGDVYKRQDMGLVYLDTGAMYRIVTLKALNEGILGNDGLNELDKIKKLLDDLNIDIRENGFYLDDADVSEEIRKPIVSENVSDVAAIREVREKMVDLQRKFSESKNVILDGRDIGTVVFPNADLKIFLVADARERAKRRYRELIEKGENVEIEEIYENILKRDKIDSTRKESPLKKAKDAVEVDTTSKSIEEVKNEILRMINSNI
;
A
#
# COMPACT_ATOMS: atom_id res chain seq x y z
N ARG A 1 16.87 7.26 8.18
CA ARG A 1 16.97 7.13 6.72
C ARG A 1 15.65 6.59 6.18
N ASP A 2 15.05 7.30 5.25
CA ASP A 2 13.73 7.01 4.75
C ASP A 2 13.80 6.56 3.29
N PHE A 3 13.42 5.32 3.01
CA PHE A 3 13.37 4.76 1.68
C PHE A 3 11.91 4.55 1.24
N CYS A 4 11.58 5.06 0.08
CA CYS A 4 10.23 5.05 -0.45
C CYS A 4 10.12 4.17 -1.69
N LEU A 5 9.23 3.20 -1.64
CA LEU A 5 8.90 2.31 -2.75
C LEU A 5 7.43 2.48 -3.17
N SER A 6 7.16 2.53 -4.46
CA SER A 6 5.81 2.46 -4.96
C SER A 6 5.50 1.04 -5.45
N ARG A 7 4.61 0.34 -4.72
CA ARG A 7 4.02 -0.98 -5.02
C ARG A 7 4.83 -2.24 -4.64
N GLY A 8 4.43 -2.88 -3.53
CA GLY A 8 4.35 -4.34 -3.39
C GLY A 8 5.63 -5.17 -3.49
N LEU A 9 6.77 -4.70 -2.95
CA LEU A 9 7.97 -5.51 -2.79
C LEU A 9 8.31 -5.78 -1.31
N GLY A 10 7.36 -5.56 -0.40
CA GLY A 10 7.58 -5.61 1.04
C GLY A 10 8.13 -6.92 1.59
N ASP A 11 7.73 -8.04 1.01
CA ASP A 11 8.23 -9.36 1.44
C ASP A 11 9.66 -9.65 0.96
N VAL A 12 10.16 -8.87 -0.02
CA VAL A 12 11.47 -9.09 -0.64
C VAL A 12 12.60 -8.49 0.18
N TYR A 13 12.30 -7.47 1.00
CA TYR A 13 13.29 -6.80 1.85
C TYR A 13 13.25 -7.34 3.26
N LYS A 14 13.73 -8.56 3.47
CA LYS A 14 13.91 -9.06 4.83
C LYS A 14 14.83 -8.14 5.61
N ARG A 15 14.22 -7.47 6.54
CA ARG A 15 14.55 -6.58 7.64
C ARG A 15 15.94 -6.74 8.28
N GLN A 16 16.58 -7.90 8.17
CA GLN A 16 17.66 -8.30 9.09
C GLN A 16 19.05 -7.75 8.74
N ASP A 17 19.33 -7.48 7.45
CA ASP A 17 20.69 -7.14 7.04
C ASP A 17 21.01 -5.64 7.12
N MET A 18 19.99 -4.75 7.21
CA MET A 18 20.19 -3.30 7.14
C MET A 18 19.62 -2.49 8.31
N GLY A 19 18.99 -3.13 9.28
CA GLY A 19 18.37 -2.44 10.43
C GLY A 19 17.19 -1.53 10.03
N LEU A 20 16.54 -1.79 8.88
CA LEU A 20 15.40 -1.04 8.39
C LEU A 20 14.09 -1.68 8.86
N VAL A 21 13.14 -0.84 9.27
CA VAL A 21 11.78 -1.27 9.59
C VAL A 21 10.89 -1.08 8.35
N TYR A 22 10.23 -2.16 7.91
CA TYR A 22 9.31 -2.12 6.79
C TYR A 22 7.90 -1.71 7.21
N LEU A 23 7.26 -0.86 6.41
CA LEU A 23 5.86 -0.47 6.56
C LEU A 23 5.10 -0.60 5.23
N ASP A 24 4.15 -1.54 5.17
CA ASP A 24 3.13 -1.62 4.12
C ASP A 24 2.05 -0.57 4.41
N THR A 25 2.16 0.60 3.80
CA THR A 25 1.16 1.65 4.00
C THR A 25 -0.19 1.30 3.37
N GLY A 26 -0.19 0.47 2.34
CA GLY A 26 -1.41 -0.05 1.73
C GLY A 26 -2.23 -0.90 2.70
N ALA A 27 -1.58 -1.66 3.57
CA ALA A 27 -2.26 -2.43 4.62
C ALA A 27 -3.01 -1.52 5.59
N MET A 28 -2.47 -0.34 5.94
CA MET A 28 -3.17 0.61 6.82
C MET A 28 -4.49 1.09 6.21
N TYR A 29 -4.52 1.44 4.92
CA TYR A 29 -5.77 1.79 4.23
C TYR A 29 -6.74 0.62 4.15
N ARG A 30 -6.24 -0.61 4.01
CA ARG A 30 -7.07 -1.82 4.03
C ARG A 30 -7.69 -2.07 5.40
N ILE A 31 -6.99 -1.76 6.49
CA ILE A 31 -7.56 -1.84 7.86
C ILE A 31 -8.73 -0.87 8.00
N VAL A 32 -8.57 0.38 7.55
CA VAL A 32 -9.68 1.35 7.55
C VAL A 32 -10.86 0.85 6.73
N THR A 33 -10.58 0.27 5.55
CA THR A 33 -11.60 -0.30 4.67
C THR A 33 -12.33 -1.46 5.34
N LEU A 34 -11.59 -2.37 5.98
CA LEU A 34 -12.16 -3.50 6.72
C LEU A 34 -13.06 -3.02 7.87
N LYS A 35 -12.60 -2.04 8.66
CA LYS A 35 -13.41 -1.46 9.74
C LYS A 35 -14.70 -0.84 9.19
N ALA A 36 -14.61 -0.09 8.10
CA ALA A 36 -15.76 0.52 7.45
C ALA A 36 -16.76 -0.51 6.88
N LEU A 37 -16.27 -1.64 6.36
CA LEU A 37 -17.11 -2.76 5.93
C LEU A 37 -17.80 -3.43 7.13
N ASN A 38 -17.06 -3.68 8.21
CA ASN A 38 -17.60 -4.32 9.42
C ASN A 38 -18.66 -3.45 10.11
N GLU A 39 -18.54 -2.13 10.06
CA GLU A 39 -19.51 -1.18 10.59
C GLU A 39 -20.65 -0.86 9.61
N GLY A 40 -20.67 -1.49 8.43
CA GLY A 40 -21.72 -1.27 7.42
C GLY A 40 -21.73 0.14 6.81
N ILE A 41 -20.62 0.87 6.90
CA ILE A 41 -20.48 2.21 6.33
C ILE A 41 -20.25 2.12 4.81
N LEU A 42 -19.60 1.05 4.36
CA LEU A 42 -19.43 0.72 2.94
C LEU A 42 -20.49 -0.31 2.56
N GLY A 43 -21.54 0.15 1.91
CA GLY A 43 -22.63 -0.68 1.39
C GLY A 43 -22.81 -0.50 -0.11
N ASN A 44 -23.85 -1.13 -0.68
CA ASN A 44 -24.14 -1.09 -2.12
C ASN A 44 -24.40 0.33 -2.67
N ASP A 45 -24.60 1.33 -1.81
CA ASP A 45 -24.92 2.71 -2.16
C ASP A 45 -23.71 3.67 -2.13
N GLY A 46 -22.49 3.16 -1.91
CA GLY A 46 -21.24 3.94 -1.90
C GLY A 46 -21.00 4.73 -0.60
N LEU A 47 -19.99 5.61 -0.64
CA LEU A 47 -19.46 6.38 0.50
C LEU A 47 -20.34 7.59 0.87
N ASN A 48 -21.64 7.40 1.12
CA ASN A 48 -22.55 8.53 1.35
C ASN A 48 -22.52 9.08 2.79
N GLU A 49 -21.64 8.57 3.68
CA GLU A 49 -21.69 8.94 5.09
C GLU A 49 -20.32 9.41 5.62
N LEU A 50 -19.87 10.55 5.12
CA LEU A 50 -18.58 11.14 5.52
C LEU A 50 -18.44 11.33 7.05
N ASP A 51 -19.55 11.67 7.74
CA ASP A 51 -19.53 11.84 9.20
C ASP A 51 -19.30 10.51 9.93
N LYS A 52 -19.80 9.39 9.39
CA LYS A 52 -19.51 8.06 9.95
C LYS A 52 -18.06 7.68 9.74
N ILE A 53 -17.48 8.00 8.57
CA ILE A 53 -16.05 7.79 8.32
C ILE A 53 -15.21 8.61 9.31
N LYS A 54 -15.56 9.87 9.58
CA LYS A 54 -14.83 10.68 10.56
C LYS A 54 -14.88 10.06 11.95
N LYS A 55 -16.06 9.65 12.40
CA LYS A 55 -16.20 8.97 13.69
C LYS A 55 -15.39 7.67 13.76
N LEU A 56 -15.43 6.86 12.70
CA LEU A 56 -14.60 5.65 12.60
C LEU A 56 -13.11 5.96 12.76
N LEU A 57 -12.63 7.07 12.17
CA LEU A 57 -11.23 7.49 12.25
C LEU A 57 -10.82 7.99 13.64
N ASP A 58 -11.75 8.57 14.41
CA ASP A 58 -11.51 8.98 15.79
C ASP A 58 -11.31 7.77 16.71
N ASP A 59 -12.08 6.72 16.50
CA ASP A 59 -12.05 5.47 17.28
C ASP A 59 -11.09 4.42 16.67
N LEU A 60 -10.26 4.81 15.68
CA LEU A 60 -9.39 3.91 14.96
C LEU A 60 -8.11 3.61 15.74
N ASN A 61 -7.94 2.36 16.17
CA ASN A 61 -6.72 1.86 16.77
C ASN A 61 -6.04 0.84 15.84
N ILE A 62 -4.97 1.26 15.18
CA ILE A 62 -4.13 0.41 14.32
C ILE A 62 -2.81 0.16 15.02
N ASP A 63 -2.43 -1.11 15.15
CA ASP A 63 -1.09 -1.50 15.58
C ASP A 63 -0.42 -2.37 14.50
N ILE A 64 0.88 -2.13 14.30
CA ILE A 64 1.70 -2.84 13.32
C ILE A 64 2.86 -3.47 14.07
N ARG A 65 2.79 -4.78 14.21
CA ARG A 65 3.78 -5.60 14.92
C ARG A 65 4.63 -6.38 13.91
N GLU A 66 5.72 -6.96 14.37
CA GLU A 66 6.58 -7.78 13.51
C GLU A 66 5.82 -8.88 12.76
N ASN A 67 4.78 -9.42 13.37
CA ASN A 67 4.07 -10.60 12.89
C ASN A 67 2.73 -10.28 12.22
N GLY A 68 2.32 -8.99 12.10
CA GLY A 68 1.03 -8.74 11.50
C GLY A 68 0.46 -7.33 11.70
N PHE A 69 -0.76 -7.19 11.23
CA PHE A 69 -1.57 -5.98 11.27
C PHE A 69 -2.73 -6.19 12.23
N TYR A 70 -2.92 -5.25 13.14
CA TYR A 70 -3.93 -5.35 14.20
C TYR A 70 -4.91 -4.18 14.13
N LEU A 71 -6.17 -4.48 14.31
CA LEU A 71 -7.25 -3.53 14.47
C LEU A 71 -7.94 -3.80 15.81
N ASP A 72 -7.92 -2.82 16.72
CA ASP A 72 -8.52 -2.96 18.06
C ASP A 72 -8.01 -4.24 18.77
N ASP A 73 -6.69 -4.48 18.71
CA ASP A 73 -5.95 -5.64 19.22
C ASP A 73 -6.25 -7.01 18.54
N ALA A 74 -7.17 -7.07 17.60
CA ALA A 74 -7.41 -8.27 16.80
C ALA A 74 -6.44 -8.35 15.61
N ASP A 75 -5.83 -9.51 15.37
CA ASP A 75 -5.04 -9.74 14.15
C ASP A 75 -5.99 -9.79 12.93
N VAL A 76 -5.75 -8.89 11.97
CA VAL A 76 -6.55 -8.76 10.75
C VAL A 76 -5.70 -8.95 9.49
N SER A 77 -4.52 -9.55 9.62
CA SER A 77 -3.53 -9.69 8.55
C SER A 77 -4.07 -10.44 7.33
N GLU A 78 -4.93 -11.44 7.54
CA GLU A 78 -5.57 -12.17 6.46
C GLU A 78 -6.84 -11.45 5.96
N GLU A 79 -7.66 -10.92 6.87
CA GLU A 79 -8.91 -10.23 6.54
C GLU A 79 -8.71 -9.05 5.61
N ILE A 80 -7.67 -8.25 5.84
CA ILE A 80 -7.36 -7.08 5.00
C ILE A 80 -6.94 -7.45 3.57
N ARG A 81 -6.66 -8.72 3.29
CA ARG A 81 -6.24 -9.22 1.97
C ARG A 81 -7.40 -9.81 1.16
N LYS A 82 -8.59 -9.95 1.75
CA LYS A 82 -9.79 -10.49 1.10
C LYS A 82 -10.20 -9.65 -0.12
N PRO A 83 -10.81 -10.27 -1.15
CA PRO A 83 -11.24 -9.57 -2.37
C PRO A 83 -12.10 -8.35 -2.08
N ILE A 84 -13.11 -8.46 -1.21
CA ILE A 84 -14.01 -7.36 -0.85
C ILE A 84 -13.27 -6.11 -0.33
N VAL A 85 -12.21 -6.30 0.47
CA VAL A 85 -11.37 -5.18 0.94
C VAL A 85 -10.57 -4.59 -0.22
N SER A 86 -10.05 -5.45 -1.12
CA SER A 86 -9.25 -5.02 -2.28
C SER A 86 -10.07 -4.22 -3.29
N GLU A 87 -11.35 -4.50 -3.43
CA GLU A 87 -12.28 -3.80 -4.32
C GLU A 87 -12.63 -2.39 -3.83
N ASN A 88 -12.72 -2.21 -2.51
CA ASN A 88 -13.17 -0.96 -1.89
C ASN A 88 -12.02 -0.04 -1.43
N VAL A 89 -10.80 -0.55 -1.28
CA VAL A 89 -9.69 0.21 -0.67
C VAL A 89 -9.31 1.48 -1.43
N SER A 90 -9.44 1.53 -2.75
CA SER A 90 -9.08 2.73 -3.53
C SER A 90 -10.09 3.86 -3.33
N ASP A 91 -11.37 3.53 -3.18
CA ASP A 91 -12.42 4.51 -2.90
C ASP A 91 -12.26 5.09 -1.49
N VAL A 92 -12.01 4.25 -0.49
CA VAL A 92 -11.72 4.68 0.89
C VAL A 92 -10.44 5.52 0.94
N ALA A 93 -9.38 5.10 0.24
CA ALA A 93 -8.12 5.83 0.17
C ALA A 93 -8.21 7.15 -0.62
N ALA A 94 -9.28 7.43 -1.34
CA ALA A 94 -9.52 8.72 -1.98
C ALA A 94 -10.13 9.76 -1.03
N ILE A 95 -10.65 9.35 0.12
CA ILE A 95 -11.24 10.24 1.12
C ILE A 95 -10.15 11.05 1.79
N ARG A 96 -10.30 12.36 1.80
CA ARG A 96 -9.31 13.30 2.35
C ARG A 96 -9.00 13.03 3.83
N GLU A 97 -10.02 12.88 4.66
CA GLU A 97 -9.88 12.67 6.10
C GLU A 97 -9.15 11.35 6.42
N VAL A 98 -9.44 10.29 5.64
CA VAL A 98 -8.70 9.02 5.74
C VAL A 98 -7.23 9.23 5.43
N ARG A 99 -6.92 9.98 4.37
CA ARG A 99 -5.53 10.25 3.98
C ARG A 99 -4.78 11.03 5.03
N GLU A 100 -5.37 12.11 5.54
CA GLU A 100 -4.76 12.94 6.58
C GLU A 100 -4.41 12.08 7.81
N LYS A 101 -5.35 11.25 8.28
CA LYS A 101 -5.12 10.34 9.41
C LYS A 101 -4.02 9.31 9.12
N MET A 102 -4.03 8.70 7.93
CA MET A 102 -3.03 7.70 7.56
C MET A 102 -1.63 8.30 7.42
N VAL A 103 -1.49 9.47 6.81
CA VAL A 103 -0.20 10.17 6.68
C VAL A 103 0.38 10.47 8.07
N ASP A 104 -0.44 10.96 9.00
CA ASP A 104 0.00 11.22 10.37
C ASP A 104 0.47 9.95 11.10
N LEU A 105 -0.28 8.86 10.96
CA LEU A 105 0.10 7.57 11.57
C LEU A 105 1.38 7.00 10.95
N GLN A 106 1.55 7.10 9.62
CA GLN A 106 2.76 6.64 8.92
C GLN A 106 4.00 7.42 9.38
N ARG A 107 3.88 8.74 9.52
CA ARG A 107 4.96 9.59 10.04
C ARG A 107 5.30 9.25 11.49
N LYS A 108 4.30 9.10 12.36
CA LYS A 108 4.50 8.69 13.76
C LYS A 108 5.17 7.33 13.87
N PHE A 109 4.75 6.35 13.06
CA PHE A 109 5.37 5.03 13.03
C PHE A 109 6.86 5.09 12.68
N SER A 110 7.23 6.03 11.82
CA SER A 110 8.60 6.18 11.30
C SER A 110 9.50 7.04 12.21
N GLU A 111 8.95 7.68 13.24
CA GLU A 111 9.74 8.48 14.18
C GLU A 111 10.83 7.65 14.84
N SER A 112 12.06 8.17 14.84
CA SER A 112 13.25 7.53 15.46
C SER A 112 13.65 6.18 14.85
N LYS A 113 13.16 5.83 13.64
CA LYS A 113 13.48 4.58 12.95
C LYS A 113 14.06 4.85 11.57
N ASN A 114 14.92 3.96 11.11
CA ASN A 114 15.23 3.87 9.69
C ASN A 114 14.15 2.99 9.04
N VAL A 115 13.44 3.51 8.05
CA VAL A 115 12.27 2.85 7.50
C VAL A 115 12.36 2.62 6.00
N ILE A 116 11.68 1.59 5.56
CA ILE A 116 11.36 1.35 4.15
C ILE A 116 9.84 1.28 4.03
N LEU A 117 9.26 2.09 3.16
CA LEU A 117 7.82 2.18 2.97
C LEU A 117 7.44 1.89 1.53
N ASP A 118 6.36 1.17 1.34
CA ASP A 118 5.70 1.08 0.05
C ASP A 118 4.31 1.73 0.09
N GLY A 119 3.91 2.31 -1.04
CA GLY A 119 2.63 3.00 -1.16
C GLY A 119 2.48 3.72 -2.49
N ARG A 120 1.60 4.72 -2.56
CA ARG A 120 1.27 5.45 -3.79
C ARG A 120 1.83 6.87 -3.82
N ASP A 121 1.93 7.48 -2.66
CA ASP A 121 2.28 8.88 -2.48
C ASP A 121 3.39 9.12 -1.44
N ILE A 122 4.13 8.05 -1.12
CA ILE A 122 5.15 8.11 -0.07
C ILE A 122 6.18 9.20 -0.37
N GLY A 123 6.78 9.18 -1.56
CA GLY A 123 7.83 10.13 -1.95
C GLY A 123 7.32 11.51 -2.38
N THR A 124 6.00 11.72 -2.45
CA THR A 124 5.41 13.01 -2.83
C THR A 124 4.70 13.71 -1.68
N VAL A 125 4.15 12.96 -0.72
CA VAL A 125 3.33 13.49 0.37
C VAL A 125 3.82 13.07 1.74
N VAL A 126 4.04 11.77 1.98
CA VAL A 126 4.39 11.25 3.31
C VAL A 126 5.81 11.67 3.68
N PHE A 127 6.79 11.32 2.85
CA PHE A 127 8.22 11.63 3.01
C PHE A 127 8.80 12.28 1.74
N PRO A 128 8.46 13.56 1.48
CA PRO A 128 8.96 14.25 0.29
C PRO A 128 10.47 14.51 0.32
N ASN A 129 11.11 14.32 1.46
CA ASN A 129 12.56 14.47 1.65
C ASN A 129 13.24 13.13 1.99
N ALA A 130 12.64 11.99 1.60
CA ALA A 130 13.26 10.67 1.78
C ALA A 130 14.63 10.60 1.10
N ASP A 131 15.60 9.89 1.72
CA ASP A 131 16.97 9.74 1.20
C ASP A 131 17.02 9.04 -0.16
N LEU A 132 16.11 8.09 -0.41
CA LEU A 132 15.97 7.40 -1.68
C LEU A 132 14.50 7.19 -2.01
N LYS A 133 14.11 7.56 -3.22
CA LYS A 133 12.77 7.36 -3.76
C LYS A 133 12.83 6.52 -5.02
N ILE A 134 12.11 5.40 -5.02
CA ILE A 134 12.02 4.50 -6.16
C ILE A 134 10.57 4.42 -6.62
N PHE A 135 10.35 4.68 -7.89
CA PHE A 135 9.04 4.57 -8.53
C PHE A 135 9.00 3.29 -9.38
N LEU A 136 8.33 2.27 -8.85
CA LEU A 136 8.21 0.98 -9.54
C LEU A 136 7.10 1.03 -10.58
N VAL A 137 7.38 0.60 -11.78
CA VAL A 137 6.41 0.42 -12.85
C VAL A 137 6.39 -1.03 -13.31
N ALA A 138 5.23 -1.49 -13.78
CA ALA A 138 5.07 -2.78 -14.43
C ALA A 138 3.84 -2.74 -15.33
N ASP A 139 3.88 -3.45 -16.44
CA ASP A 139 2.73 -3.65 -17.32
C ASP A 139 1.53 -4.21 -16.56
N ALA A 140 0.31 -3.71 -16.85
CA ALA A 140 -0.88 -4.08 -16.11
C ALA A 140 -1.25 -5.57 -16.28
N ARG A 141 -1.03 -6.15 -17.48
CA ARG A 141 -1.25 -7.58 -17.74
C ARG A 141 -0.26 -8.44 -16.96
N GLU A 142 1.00 -8.01 -16.87
CA GLU A 142 2.00 -8.75 -16.07
C GLU A 142 1.66 -8.71 -14.58
N ARG A 143 1.18 -7.56 -14.06
CA ARG A 143 0.68 -7.47 -12.68
C ARG A 143 -0.54 -8.35 -12.43
N ALA A 144 -1.45 -8.44 -13.40
CA ALA A 144 -2.60 -9.34 -13.34
C ALA A 144 -2.16 -10.81 -13.29
N LYS A 145 -1.19 -11.21 -14.13
CA LYS A 145 -0.64 -12.58 -14.11
C LYS A 145 0.02 -12.92 -12.77
N ARG A 146 0.80 -11.99 -12.18
CA ARG A 146 1.43 -12.20 -10.86
C ARG A 146 0.37 -12.40 -9.79
N ARG A 147 -0.65 -11.53 -9.77
CA ARG A 147 -1.75 -11.62 -8.80
C ARG A 147 -2.59 -12.87 -8.99
N TYR A 148 -2.86 -13.27 -10.23
CA TYR A 148 -3.58 -14.50 -10.54
C TYR A 148 -2.85 -15.73 -9.98
N ARG A 149 -1.53 -15.86 -10.22
CA ARG A 149 -0.72 -16.98 -9.66
C ARG A 149 -0.81 -17.00 -8.13
N GLU A 150 -0.64 -15.86 -7.48
CA GLU A 150 -0.74 -15.75 -6.01
C GLU A 150 -2.09 -16.24 -5.48
N LEU A 151 -3.19 -15.85 -6.13
CA LEU A 151 -4.53 -16.24 -5.69
C LEU A 151 -4.82 -17.72 -5.94
N ILE A 152 -4.40 -18.26 -7.09
CA ILE A 152 -4.51 -19.70 -7.38
C ILE A 152 -3.70 -20.53 -6.39
N GLU A 153 -2.48 -20.13 -6.04
CA GLU A 153 -1.66 -20.79 -5.03
C GLU A 153 -2.33 -20.81 -3.63
N LYS A 154 -3.17 -19.82 -3.34
CA LYS A 154 -3.99 -19.75 -2.12
C LYS A 154 -5.30 -20.54 -2.22
N GLY A 155 -5.57 -21.19 -3.36
CA GLY A 155 -6.80 -21.95 -3.58
C GLY A 155 -8.03 -21.09 -3.93
N GLU A 156 -7.84 -19.84 -4.26
CA GLU A 156 -8.92 -18.94 -4.68
C GLU A 156 -9.37 -19.28 -6.12
N ASN A 157 -10.68 -19.23 -6.37
CA ASN A 157 -11.24 -19.37 -7.70
C ASN A 157 -11.48 -17.98 -8.31
N VAL A 158 -10.60 -17.57 -9.22
CA VAL A 158 -10.59 -16.23 -9.80
C VAL A 158 -10.30 -16.27 -11.30
N GLU A 159 -10.82 -15.27 -12.03
CA GLU A 159 -10.56 -15.10 -13.45
C GLU A 159 -9.52 -13.98 -13.66
N ILE A 160 -8.54 -14.23 -14.54
CA ILE A 160 -7.45 -13.28 -14.81
C ILE A 160 -7.94 -11.95 -15.39
N GLU A 161 -9.02 -11.97 -16.17
CA GLU A 161 -9.60 -10.77 -16.75
C GLU A 161 -10.25 -9.88 -15.67
N GLU A 162 -10.93 -10.46 -14.70
CA GLU A 162 -11.49 -9.70 -13.55
C GLU A 162 -10.39 -9.02 -12.73
N ILE A 163 -9.28 -9.74 -12.50
CA ILE A 163 -8.11 -9.18 -11.83
C ILE A 163 -7.53 -8.02 -12.64
N TYR A 164 -7.42 -8.19 -13.96
CA TYR A 164 -6.88 -7.17 -14.85
C TYR A 164 -7.74 -5.90 -14.86
N GLU A 165 -9.06 -6.05 -15.00
CA GLU A 165 -10.01 -4.92 -14.95
C GLU A 165 -9.96 -4.19 -13.60
N ASN A 166 -9.89 -4.94 -12.49
CA ASN A 166 -9.73 -4.35 -11.16
C ASN A 166 -8.42 -3.56 -11.04
N ILE A 167 -7.31 -4.07 -11.58
CA ILE A 167 -6.03 -3.36 -11.61
C ILE A 167 -6.17 -2.04 -12.39
N LEU A 168 -6.77 -2.06 -13.57
CA LEU A 168 -6.96 -0.84 -14.38
C LEU A 168 -7.85 0.19 -13.67
N LYS A 169 -8.96 -0.26 -13.09
CA LYS A 169 -9.86 0.59 -12.30
C LYS A 169 -9.10 1.27 -11.15
N ARG A 170 -8.35 0.51 -10.38
CA ARG A 170 -7.57 1.03 -9.25
C ARG A 170 -6.47 1.99 -9.69
N ASP A 171 -5.74 1.66 -10.76
CA ASP A 171 -4.72 2.55 -11.31
C ASP A 171 -5.31 3.89 -11.76
N LYS A 172 -6.50 3.87 -12.36
CA LYS A 172 -7.23 5.07 -12.72
C LYS A 172 -7.61 5.89 -11.50
N ILE A 173 -8.22 5.28 -10.49
CA ILE A 173 -8.59 5.97 -9.23
C ILE A 173 -7.34 6.55 -8.57
N ASP A 174 -6.30 5.75 -8.35
CA ASP A 174 -5.08 6.16 -7.67
C ASP A 174 -4.36 7.31 -8.39
N SER A 175 -4.38 7.34 -9.72
CA SER A 175 -3.70 8.38 -10.53
C SER A 175 -4.52 9.65 -10.73
N THR A 176 -5.86 9.56 -10.68
CA THR A 176 -6.76 10.71 -10.98
C THR A 176 -7.43 11.30 -9.75
N ARG A 177 -7.32 10.67 -8.57
CA ARG A 177 -7.90 11.22 -7.34
C ARG A 177 -7.32 12.60 -7.03
N LYS A 178 -8.17 13.46 -6.46
CA LYS A 178 -7.83 14.84 -6.13
C LYS A 178 -6.74 14.91 -5.07
N GLU A 179 -6.88 14.08 -4.02
CA GLU A 179 -5.97 14.09 -2.88
C GLU A 179 -4.84 13.07 -3.07
N SER A 180 -3.60 13.54 -3.03
CA SER A 180 -2.37 12.72 -3.09
C SER A 180 -2.38 11.67 -4.22
N PRO A 181 -2.54 12.06 -5.50
CA PRO A 181 -2.57 11.11 -6.60
C PRO A 181 -1.25 10.34 -6.72
N LEU A 182 -1.32 9.13 -7.28
CA LEU A 182 -0.13 8.36 -7.63
C LEU A 182 0.68 9.11 -8.70
N LYS A 183 1.79 9.67 -8.30
CA LYS A 183 2.73 10.39 -9.19
C LYS A 183 4.16 10.07 -8.82
N LYS A 184 5.02 9.98 -9.84
CA LYS A 184 6.46 9.90 -9.65
C LYS A 184 6.97 11.23 -9.07
N ALA A 185 7.66 11.18 -7.94
CA ALA A 185 8.38 12.35 -7.41
C ALA A 185 9.49 12.76 -8.39
N LYS A 186 9.83 14.05 -8.44
CA LYS A 186 10.79 14.58 -9.42
C LYS A 186 12.18 13.95 -9.29
N ASP A 187 12.56 13.59 -8.07
CA ASP A 187 13.83 12.99 -7.66
C ASP A 187 13.73 11.46 -7.51
N ALA A 188 12.61 10.84 -7.90
CA ALA A 188 12.47 9.41 -7.83
C ALA A 188 13.12 8.70 -9.03
N VAL A 189 13.88 7.65 -8.75
CA VAL A 189 14.40 6.73 -9.76
C VAL A 189 13.28 5.79 -10.20
N GLU A 190 13.04 5.70 -11.50
CA GLU A 190 12.07 4.77 -12.05
C GLU A 190 12.71 3.40 -12.33
N VAL A 191 12.03 2.35 -11.89
CA VAL A 191 12.44 0.97 -12.12
C VAL A 191 11.29 0.21 -12.76
N ASP A 192 11.49 -0.20 -14.01
CA ASP A 192 10.54 -1.09 -14.70
C ASP A 192 10.82 -2.54 -14.28
N THR A 193 9.76 -3.15 -13.73
CA THR A 193 9.79 -4.53 -13.23
C THR A 193 9.05 -5.51 -14.13
N THR A 194 8.57 -5.09 -15.31
CA THR A 194 7.70 -5.89 -16.20
C THR A 194 8.32 -7.25 -16.52
N SER A 195 9.58 -7.26 -16.93
CA SER A 195 10.29 -8.48 -17.35
C SER A 195 11.28 -9.02 -16.31
N LYS A 196 11.34 -8.40 -15.11
CA LYS A 196 12.30 -8.76 -14.07
C LYS A 196 11.72 -9.74 -13.07
N SER A 197 12.53 -10.67 -12.62
CA SER A 197 12.26 -11.50 -11.46
C SER A 197 12.32 -10.67 -10.17
N ILE A 198 11.73 -11.18 -9.10
CA ILE A 198 11.77 -10.57 -7.77
C ILE A 198 13.22 -10.35 -7.32
N GLU A 199 14.10 -11.34 -7.56
CA GLU A 199 15.51 -11.28 -7.16
C GLU A 199 16.30 -10.22 -7.94
N GLU A 200 16.05 -10.06 -9.24
CA GLU A 200 16.66 -9.00 -10.04
C GLU A 200 16.28 -7.61 -9.56
N VAL A 201 14.98 -7.40 -9.29
CA VAL A 201 14.48 -6.12 -8.74
C VAL A 201 15.11 -5.85 -7.37
N LYS A 202 15.14 -6.85 -6.49
CA LYS A 202 15.78 -6.75 -5.17
C LYS A 202 17.24 -6.32 -5.29
N ASN A 203 18.02 -7.01 -6.12
CA ASN A 203 19.44 -6.70 -6.30
C ASN A 203 19.66 -5.30 -6.87
N GLU A 204 18.81 -4.84 -7.78
CA GLU A 204 18.87 -3.50 -8.34
C GLU A 204 18.64 -2.44 -7.26
N ILE A 205 17.59 -2.62 -6.42
CA ILE A 205 17.27 -1.68 -5.33
C ILE A 205 18.35 -1.70 -4.25
N LEU A 206 18.89 -2.88 -3.87
CA LEU A 206 20.01 -2.97 -2.92
C LEU A 206 21.24 -2.20 -3.39
N ARG A 207 21.57 -2.25 -4.70
CA ARG A 207 22.66 -1.43 -5.25
C ARG A 207 22.38 0.06 -5.10
N MET A 208 21.15 0.51 -5.37
CA MET A 208 20.76 1.92 -5.20
C MET A 208 20.86 2.37 -3.74
N ILE A 209 20.42 1.54 -2.80
CA ILE A 209 20.53 1.83 -1.36
C ILE A 209 22.01 1.97 -0.98
N ASN A 210 22.85 1.00 -1.36
CA ASN A 210 24.26 1.00 -1.03
C ASN A 210 25.04 2.17 -1.66
N SER A 211 24.55 2.69 -2.81
CA SER A 211 25.17 3.84 -3.48
C SER A 211 24.77 5.18 -2.86
N ASN A 212 23.74 5.22 -2.03
CA ASN A 212 23.23 6.41 -1.34
C ASN A 212 23.62 6.45 0.16
N ILE A 213 24.31 5.42 0.63
CA ILE A 213 24.87 5.33 1.98
C ILE A 213 26.32 5.75 1.99
#